data_6e38415bf34e8c644278f3ac16eba4be
#
_entry.id   6e38415bf34e8c644278f3ac16eba4be
#
_cell.length_a   1.000
_cell.length_b   1.000
_cell.length_c   1.000
_cell.angle_alpha   90.00
_cell.angle_beta   90.00
_cell.angle_gamma   90.00
#
_symmetry.space_group_name_H-M   'P 1'
#
loop_
_entity.id
_entity.type
_entity.pdbx_description
1 polymer ?
#
loop_
_entity_poly.entity_id
_entity_poly.type
_entity_poly.pdbx_seq_one_letter_code
_entity_poly.pdbx_strand_id
1 'polypeptide(L)'
;TDLVQYYGDLLTRLRMSSQSGVEIGMFGTISSGTIKRILIKLDKGQKLTEKEQTIYDTACAEMRKIIPQPQAPGAFPTGMLLGATWNREAVHQCASAVGREMDAYHVDVVLGTPNVNLHRDPLNGRVFEGYSEDPCLTAQLAPEFVKGVQEEGPLANVKHFAANNQETCRHSINVRIGERALRELYFPGFRACVQEGKVRSVMSAYNKINGESCAMNHWLLTDVLRKDWGFDGFVVSDWGAAYDQVKALSAG
;
A
#
# COMPACT_ATOMS: atom_id res chain seq x y z
N THR A 1 20.84 -13.08 -10.57
CA THR A 1 19.52 -13.38 -9.98
C THR A 1 19.00 -12.18 -9.20
N ASP A 2 19.81 -11.55 -8.37
CA ASP A 2 19.39 -10.47 -7.46
C ASP A 2 19.06 -9.15 -8.18
N LEU A 3 19.78 -8.83 -9.26
CA LEU A 3 19.50 -7.65 -10.08
C LEU A 3 18.16 -7.75 -10.84
N VAL A 4 17.78 -8.94 -11.31
CA VAL A 4 16.53 -9.15 -12.03
C VAL A 4 15.33 -8.98 -11.10
N GLN A 5 15.43 -9.47 -9.86
CA GLN A 5 14.38 -9.30 -8.85
C GLN A 5 14.27 -7.84 -8.41
N TYR A 6 15.41 -7.19 -8.16
CA TYR A 6 15.50 -5.77 -7.84
C TYR A 6 14.88 -4.88 -8.93
N TYR A 7 15.18 -5.16 -10.21
CA TYR A 7 14.60 -4.43 -11.34
C TYR A 7 13.11 -4.77 -11.56
N GLY A 8 12.69 -6.00 -11.24
CA GLY A 8 11.30 -6.40 -11.24
C GLY A 8 10.47 -5.58 -10.25
N ASP A 9 10.96 -5.42 -9.03
CA ASP A 9 10.33 -4.63 -7.98
C ASP A 9 10.33 -3.14 -8.30
N LEU A 10 11.44 -2.62 -8.85
CA LEU A 10 11.50 -1.23 -9.29
C LEU A 10 10.57 -0.96 -10.47
N LEU A 11 10.46 -1.87 -11.43
CA LEU A 11 9.49 -1.75 -12.54
C LEU A 11 8.05 -1.85 -12.07
N THR A 12 7.78 -2.65 -11.04
CA THR A 12 6.47 -2.68 -10.40
C THR A 12 6.16 -1.32 -9.77
N ARG A 13 7.13 -0.71 -9.10
CA ARG A 13 7.00 0.66 -8.52
C ARG A 13 6.85 1.73 -9.60
N LEU A 14 7.65 1.69 -10.66
CA LEU A 14 7.54 2.60 -11.81
C LEU A 14 6.22 2.40 -12.58
N ARG A 15 5.71 1.15 -12.66
CA ARG A 15 4.41 0.85 -13.26
C ARG A 15 3.25 1.41 -12.44
N MET A 16 3.38 1.43 -11.13
CA MET A 16 2.41 2.05 -10.23
C MET A 16 2.39 3.57 -10.42
N SER A 17 3.54 4.21 -10.62
CA SER A 17 3.61 5.65 -10.90
C SER A 17 3.08 6.02 -12.30
N SER A 18 3.25 5.15 -13.31
CA SER A 18 2.75 5.41 -14.67
C SER A 18 1.21 5.27 -14.79
N GLN A 19 0.57 4.50 -13.90
CA GLN A 19 -0.89 4.41 -13.83
C GLN A 19 -1.51 5.64 -13.18
N SER A 20 -0.76 6.42 -12.42
CA SER A 20 -1.22 7.66 -11.78
C SER A 20 -1.10 8.90 -12.68
N GLY A 21 -0.70 8.75 -13.96
CA GLY A 21 -0.54 9.87 -14.88
C GLY A 21 0.65 10.79 -14.58
N VAL A 22 1.45 10.46 -13.57
CA VAL A 22 2.72 11.12 -13.30
C VAL A 22 3.78 10.41 -14.14
N GLU A 23 4.04 10.90 -15.34
CA GLU A 23 5.27 10.57 -16.06
C GLU A 23 6.44 11.09 -15.26
N ILE A 24 7.02 10.24 -14.42
CA ILE A 24 8.35 10.51 -13.91
C ILE A 24 9.27 10.36 -15.12
N GLY A 25 9.68 11.49 -15.66
CA GLY A 25 10.64 11.58 -16.77
C GLY A 25 12.05 11.09 -16.38
N MET A 26 12.13 10.00 -15.64
CA MET A 26 13.35 9.45 -15.07
C MET A 26 14.25 8.79 -16.11
N PHE A 27 13.73 8.45 -17.27
CA PHE A 27 14.48 7.81 -18.36
C PHE A 27 14.47 8.58 -19.68
N GLY A 28 14.14 9.87 -19.64
CA GLY A 28 14.26 10.82 -20.77
C GLY A 28 13.77 10.35 -22.13
N THR A 29 14.23 9.22 -22.63
CA THR A 29 13.91 8.68 -23.96
C THR A 29 13.62 7.17 -23.98
N ILE A 30 13.73 6.48 -22.85
CA ILE A 30 13.54 5.02 -22.77
C ILE A 30 12.12 4.70 -22.30
N SER A 31 11.28 4.13 -23.16
CA SER A 31 9.93 3.75 -22.78
C SER A 31 9.95 2.58 -21.77
N SER A 32 9.07 2.64 -20.77
CA SER A 32 8.87 1.56 -19.80
C SER A 32 8.60 0.20 -20.44
N GLY A 33 7.94 0.17 -21.60
CA GLY A 33 7.69 -1.04 -22.39
C GLY A 33 8.97 -1.66 -22.98
N THR A 34 9.99 -0.87 -23.26
CA THR A 34 11.28 -1.37 -23.77
C THR A 34 12.07 -2.05 -22.66
N ILE A 35 12.18 -1.41 -21.48
CA ILE A 35 12.84 -2.01 -20.31
C ILE A 35 12.14 -3.31 -19.89
N LYS A 36 10.82 -3.33 -19.86
CA LYS A 36 10.04 -4.54 -19.54
C LYS A 36 10.38 -5.71 -20.48
N ARG A 37 10.48 -5.47 -21.79
CA ARG A 37 10.85 -6.52 -22.76
C ARG A 37 12.26 -7.04 -22.54
N ILE A 38 13.20 -6.16 -22.22
CA ILE A 38 14.59 -6.52 -21.92
C ILE A 38 14.65 -7.43 -20.69
N LEU A 39 13.94 -7.06 -19.62
CA LEU A 39 13.93 -7.85 -18.39
C LEU A 39 13.28 -9.22 -18.57
N ILE A 40 12.19 -9.32 -19.35
CA ILE A 40 11.57 -10.61 -19.69
C ILE A 40 12.56 -11.51 -20.46
N LYS A 41 13.39 -10.95 -21.34
CA LYS A 41 14.42 -11.70 -22.04
C LYS A 41 15.49 -12.24 -21.08
N LEU A 42 15.97 -11.38 -20.18
CA LEU A 42 16.97 -11.75 -19.17
C LEU A 42 16.45 -12.83 -18.22
N ASP A 43 15.21 -12.71 -17.77
CA ASP A 43 14.56 -13.70 -16.91
C ASP A 43 14.45 -15.08 -17.60
N LYS A 44 14.25 -15.10 -18.91
CA LYS A 44 14.25 -16.31 -19.74
C LYS A 44 15.65 -16.79 -20.16
N GLY A 45 16.72 -16.20 -19.66
CA GLY A 45 18.09 -16.53 -20.03
C GLY A 45 18.45 -16.22 -21.49
N GLN A 46 17.70 -15.35 -22.16
CA GLN A 46 17.93 -14.96 -23.55
C GLN A 46 19.01 -13.88 -23.63
N LYS A 47 19.84 -13.94 -24.68
CA LYS A 47 20.82 -12.89 -24.93
C LYS A 47 20.15 -11.62 -25.44
N LEU A 48 20.64 -10.50 -24.99
CA LEU A 48 20.25 -9.18 -25.49
C LEU A 48 21.00 -8.86 -26.79
N THR A 49 20.38 -8.08 -27.66
CA THR A 49 21.08 -7.44 -28.78
C THR A 49 21.96 -6.30 -28.23
N GLU A 50 22.97 -5.85 -28.99
CA GLU A 50 23.84 -4.73 -28.59
C GLU A 50 23.02 -3.47 -28.20
N LYS A 51 21.98 -3.17 -28.98
CA LYS A 51 21.08 -2.04 -28.70
C LYS A 51 20.31 -2.22 -27.38
N GLU A 52 19.81 -3.42 -27.13
CA GLU A 52 19.11 -3.74 -25.88
C GLU A 52 20.06 -3.71 -24.68
N GLN A 53 21.29 -4.20 -24.87
CA GLN A 53 22.33 -4.14 -23.84
C GLN A 53 22.68 -2.69 -23.50
N THR A 54 22.88 -1.83 -24.50
CA THR A 54 23.14 -0.40 -24.27
C THR A 54 22.00 0.27 -23.51
N ILE A 55 20.75 -0.02 -23.86
CA ILE A 55 19.58 0.51 -23.15
C ILE A 55 19.56 0.02 -21.70
N TYR A 56 19.83 -1.26 -21.48
CA TYR A 56 19.87 -1.86 -20.16
C TYR A 56 20.96 -1.23 -19.28
N ASP A 57 22.19 -1.12 -19.82
CA ASP A 57 23.33 -0.55 -19.11
C ASP A 57 23.11 0.94 -18.77
N THR A 58 22.51 1.70 -19.70
CA THR A 58 22.15 3.10 -19.46
C THR A 58 21.12 3.21 -18.36
N ALA A 59 20.05 2.41 -18.39
CA ALA A 59 19.05 2.38 -17.36
C ALA A 59 19.64 2.01 -15.99
N CYS A 60 20.53 1.02 -15.95
CA CYS A 60 21.25 0.63 -14.74
C CYS A 60 22.13 1.77 -14.20
N ALA A 61 22.82 2.47 -15.07
CA ALA A 61 23.71 3.58 -14.69
C ALA A 61 22.92 4.77 -14.11
N GLU A 62 21.80 5.13 -14.73
CA GLU A 62 20.91 6.18 -14.21
C GLU A 62 20.30 5.80 -12.85
N MET A 63 19.89 4.55 -12.70
CA MET A 63 19.33 4.08 -11.43
C MET A 63 20.36 4.08 -10.29
N ARG A 64 21.62 3.74 -10.57
CA ARG A 64 22.71 3.81 -9.56
C ARG A 64 22.99 5.21 -9.08
N LYS A 65 22.66 6.25 -9.86
CA LYS A 65 22.76 7.66 -9.42
C LYS A 65 21.66 8.02 -8.43
N ILE A 66 20.51 7.39 -8.55
CA ILE A 66 19.33 7.68 -7.72
C ILE A 66 19.38 6.85 -6.43
N ILE A 67 19.92 5.62 -6.51
CA ILE A 67 20.04 4.72 -5.37
C ILE A 67 21.52 4.53 -5.08
N PRO A 68 22.05 5.20 -4.05
CA PRO A 68 23.49 5.22 -3.76
C PRO A 68 24.07 3.85 -3.37
N GLN A 69 23.23 2.89 -2.99
CA GLN A 69 23.63 1.55 -2.58
C GLN A 69 22.78 0.49 -3.31
N PRO A 70 23.39 -0.47 -4.03
CA PRO A 70 22.66 -1.54 -4.71
C PRO A 70 22.35 -2.71 -3.76
N GLN A 71 21.86 -2.45 -2.57
CA GLN A 71 21.36 -3.50 -1.69
C GLN A 71 19.87 -3.70 -1.98
N ALA A 72 19.48 -4.97 -2.19
CA ALA A 72 18.07 -5.30 -2.28
C ALA A 72 17.37 -4.92 -0.95
N PRO A 73 16.15 -4.36 -0.99
CA PRO A 73 15.41 -4.12 0.22
C PRO A 73 15.18 -5.41 1.00
N GLY A 74 15.11 -5.33 2.32
CA GLY A 74 14.85 -6.45 3.20
C GLY A 74 13.51 -7.13 2.91
N ALA A 75 13.45 -8.44 3.15
CA ALA A 75 12.19 -9.16 3.15
C ALA A 75 11.61 -9.09 4.57
N PHE A 76 10.51 -8.35 4.72
CA PHE A 76 9.83 -8.17 5.99
C PHE A 76 8.69 -9.17 6.18
N PRO A 77 8.31 -9.49 7.44
CA PRO A 77 7.19 -10.35 7.74
C PRO A 77 5.88 -9.84 7.14
N THR A 78 5.02 -10.77 6.74
CA THR A 78 3.64 -10.43 6.32
C THR A 78 2.82 -9.91 7.50
N GLY A 79 1.72 -9.20 7.24
CA GLY A 79 0.80 -8.74 8.29
C GLY A 79 0.30 -9.88 9.18
N MET A 80 -0.06 -11.03 8.58
CA MET A 80 -0.48 -12.22 9.32
C MET A 80 0.61 -12.76 10.26
N LEU A 81 1.87 -12.75 9.82
CA LEU A 81 2.98 -13.18 10.67
C LEU A 81 3.23 -12.19 11.82
N LEU A 82 3.13 -10.88 11.54
CA LEU A 82 3.17 -9.86 12.59
C LEU A 82 2.01 -10.03 13.59
N GLY A 83 0.80 -10.31 13.09
CA GLY A 83 -0.36 -10.61 13.92
C GLY A 83 -0.14 -11.80 14.85
N ALA A 84 0.48 -12.87 14.35
CA ALA A 84 0.77 -14.08 15.12
C ALA A 84 1.79 -13.86 16.26
N THR A 85 2.54 -12.76 16.25
CA THR A 85 3.50 -12.46 17.33
C THR A 85 2.83 -12.07 18.64
N TRP A 86 1.63 -11.47 18.59
CA TRP A 86 0.95 -10.86 19.74
C TRP A 86 1.83 -9.82 20.48
N ASN A 87 2.85 -9.29 19.81
CA ASN A 87 3.87 -8.46 20.41
C ASN A 87 3.95 -7.10 19.73
N ARG A 88 3.45 -6.06 20.42
CA ARG A 88 3.43 -4.67 19.95
C ARG A 88 4.83 -4.14 19.65
N GLU A 89 5.79 -4.43 20.55
CA GLU A 89 7.16 -3.98 20.41
C GLU A 89 7.85 -4.60 19.18
N ALA A 90 7.64 -5.90 18.93
CA ALA A 90 8.18 -6.56 17.73
C ALA A 90 7.61 -5.96 16.43
N VAL A 91 6.31 -5.61 16.42
CA VAL A 91 5.68 -4.93 15.27
C VAL A 91 6.28 -3.55 15.08
N HIS A 92 6.47 -2.78 16.15
CA HIS A 92 7.07 -1.46 16.12
C HIS A 92 8.50 -1.50 15.56
N GLN A 93 9.36 -2.37 16.11
CA GLN A 93 10.76 -2.53 15.67
C GLN A 93 10.85 -2.97 14.19
N CYS A 94 9.99 -3.87 13.76
CA CYS A 94 9.89 -4.27 12.36
C CYS A 94 9.52 -3.06 11.47
N ALA A 95 8.54 -2.28 11.89
CA ALA A 95 8.08 -1.10 11.17
C ALA A 95 9.13 0.01 11.11
N SER A 96 9.90 0.24 12.19
CA SER A 96 11.04 1.16 12.18
C SER A 96 12.12 0.72 11.19
N ALA A 97 12.38 -0.60 11.10
CA ALA A 97 13.31 -1.10 10.08
C ALA A 97 12.80 -0.83 8.65
N VAL A 98 11.48 -1.02 8.41
CA VAL A 98 10.85 -0.65 7.13
C VAL A 98 10.99 0.85 6.87
N GLY A 99 10.73 1.71 7.87
CA GLY A 99 10.85 3.16 7.76
C GLY A 99 12.28 3.60 7.38
N ARG A 100 13.29 3.05 8.02
CA ARG A 100 14.70 3.32 7.68
C ARG A 100 15.06 2.90 6.25
N GLU A 101 14.56 1.76 5.79
CA GLU A 101 14.75 1.37 4.40
C GLU A 101 14.01 2.31 3.43
N MET A 102 12.78 2.72 3.77
CA MET A 102 12.05 3.68 2.96
C MET A 102 12.83 5.00 2.79
N ASP A 103 13.39 5.53 3.88
CA ASP A 103 14.21 6.74 3.85
C ASP A 103 15.45 6.53 2.95
N ALA A 104 16.16 5.42 3.13
CA ALA A 104 17.33 5.08 2.32
C ALA A 104 17.03 4.93 0.82
N TYR A 105 15.79 4.53 0.47
CA TYR A 105 15.31 4.39 -0.92
C TYR A 105 14.51 5.60 -1.42
N HIS A 106 14.43 6.67 -0.65
CA HIS A 106 13.66 7.88 -0.97
C HIS A 106 12.18 7.58 -1.26
N VAL A 107 11.58 6.72 -0.44
CA VAL A 107 10.14 6.38 -0.49
C VAL A 107 9.41 7.15 0.59
N ASP A 108 8.58 8.11 0.19
CA ASP A 108 7.88 8.99 1.11
C ASP A 108 6.68 8.33 1.80
N VAL A 109 5.99 7.43 1.10
CA VAL A 109 4.75 6.80 1.61
C VAL A 109 4.73 5.30 1.32
N VAL A 110 4.56 4.47 2.34
CA VAL A 110 4.33 3.04 2.16
C VAL A 110 2.84 2.76 1.93
N LEU A 111 2.48 2.14 0.81
CA LEU A 111 1.10 1.76 0.49
C LEU A 111 0.79 0.28 0.78
N GLY A 112 1.78 -0.48 1.24
CA GLY A 112 1.66 -1.93 1.49
C GLY A 112 0.99 -2.28 2.81
N THR A 113 1.32 -1.55 3.87
CA THR A 113 0.94 -1.84 5.25
C THR A 113 0.69 -0.56 6.06
N PRO A 114 -0.12 -0.60 7.10
CA PRO A 114 -0.86 -1.76 7.58
C PRO A 114 -2.16 -2.00 6.83
N ASN A 115 -2.46 -3.26 6.47
CA ASN A 115 -3.79 -3.67 6.05
C ASN A 115 -4.57 -4.17 7.29
N VAL A 116 -5.60 -3.43 7.66
CA VAL A 116 -6.41 -3.73 8.86
C VAL A 116 -7.79 -4.31 8.53
N ASN A 117 -8.01 -4.73 7.28
CA ASN A 117 -9.19 -5.51 6.94
C ASN A 117 -9.12 -6.88 7.64
N LEU A 118 -10.20 -7.27 8.31
CA LEU A 118 -10.25 -8.50 9.09
C LEU A 118 -10.26 -9.75 8.21
N HIS A 119 -9.70 -10.84 8.71
CA HIS A 119 -9.71 -12.16 8.08
C HIS A 119 -11.11 -12.81 8.24
N ARG A 120 -12.09 -12.36 7.45
CA ARG A 120 -13.48 -12.84 7.50
C ARG A 120 -13.73 -14.03 6.58
N ASP A 121 -13.04 -14.08 5.45
CA ASP A 121 -13.13 -15.15 4.47
C ASP A 121 -11.74 -15.81 4.35
N PRO A 122 -11.58 -17.07 4.75
CA PRO A 122 -10.30 -17.77 4.65
C PRO A 122 -9.83 -17.98 3.20
N LEU A 123 -10.73 -17.87 2.22
CA LEU A 123 -10.41 -17.93 0.78
C LEU A 123 -10.03 -16.58 0.19
N ASN A 124 -10.02 -15.51 0.99
CA ASN A 124 -9.58 -14.20 0.53
C ASN A 124 -8.08 -14.24 0.16
N GLY A 125 -7.77 -13.95 -1.12
CA GLY A 125 -6.41 -13.97 -1.65
C GLY A 125 -5.43 -12.97 -1.01
N ARG A 126 -5.91 -12.05 -0.14
CA ARG A 126 -5.11 -11.02 0.54
C ARG A 126 -5.08 -11.17 2.07
N VAL A 127 -5.43 -12.34 2.59
CA VAL A 127 -5.36 -12.63 4.03
C VAL A 127 -3.96 -12.39 4.59
N PHE A 128 -2.91 -12.72 3.84
CA PHE A 128 -1.52 -12.56 4.28
C PHE A 128 -1.14 -11.10 4.60
N GLU A 129 -1.81 -10.10 4.00
CA GLU A 129 -1.53 -8.69 4.26
C GLU A 129 -2.11 -8.20 5.59
N GLY A 130 -3.21 -8.81 6.06
CA GLY A 130 -3.90 -8.42 7.30
C GLY A 130 -3.29 -9.06 8.54
N TYR A 131 -3.69 -8.58 9.72
CA TYR A 131 -3.15 -9.03 10.99
C TYR A 131 -3.92 -10.22 11.58
N SER A 132 -5.26 -10.17 11.59
CA SER A 132 -6.09 -11.13 12.32
C SER A 132 -7.56 -11.06 11.91
N GLU A 133 -8.34 -12.06 12.31
CA GLU A 133 -9.80 -12.01 12.34
C GLU A 133 -10.34 -11.21 13.54
N ASP A 134 -9.51 -11.03 14.57
CA ASP A 134 -9.86 -10.32 15.81
C ASP A 134 -9.63 -8.80 15.63
N PRO A 135 -10.70 -7.98 15.72
CA PRO A 135 -10.59 -6.53 15.65
C PRO A 135 -9.79 -5.92 16.80
N CYS A 136 -9.80 -6.54 18.00
CA CYS A 136 -9.05 -6.06 19.14
C CYS A 136 -7.55 -6.25 18.91
N LEU A 137 -7.10 -7.44 18.50
CA LEU A 137 -5.71 -7.70 18.20
C LEU A 137 -5.20 -6.80 17.07
N THR A 138 -5.97 -6.66 16.00
CA THR A 138 -5.64 -5.75 14.88
C THR A 138 -5.49 -4.31 15.37
N ALA A 139 -6.41 -3.83 16.22
CA ALA A 139 -6.38 -2.47 16.77
C ALA A 139 -5.20 -2.24 17.74
N GLN A 140 -4.65 -3.28 18.35
CA GLN A 140 -3.48 -3.18 19.22
C GLN A 140 -2.16 -3.18 18.44
N LEU A 141 -2.07 -3.91 17.34
CA LEU A 141 -0.82 -4.09 16.61
C LEU A 141 -0.61 -3.09 15.48
N ALA A 142 -1.66 -2.78 14.72
CA ALA A 142 -1.53 -1.91 13.55
C ALA A 142 -1.06 -0.48 13.87
N PRO A 143 -1.48 0.17 14.99
CA PRO A 143 -0.94 1.47 15.36
C PRO A 143 0.57 1.47 15.60
N GLU A 144 1.13 0.36 16.10
CA GLU A 144 2.57 0.25 16.34
C GLU A 144 3.35 0.20 15.03
N PHE A 145 2.78 -0.42 14.00
CA PHE A 145 3.37 -0.35 12.67
C PHE A 145 3.38 1.09 12.12
N VAL A 146 2.27 1.80 12.29
CA VAL A 146 2.18 3.21 11.87
C VAL A 146 3.23 4.07 12.56
N LYS A 147 3.35 3.94 13.89
CA LYS A 147 4.34 4.69 14.69
C LYS A 147 5.77 4.40 14.23
N GLY A 148 6.12 3.10 14.15
CA GLY A 148 7.47 2.70 13.77
C GLY A 148 7.91 3.24 12.41
N VAL A 149 7.03 3.21 11.39
CA VAL A 149 7.34 3.83 10.09
C VAL A 149 7.48 5.35 10.20
N GLN A 150 6.52 6.02 10.86
CA GLN A 150 6.45 7.48 10.87
C GLN A 150 7.53 8.14 11.76
N GLU A 151 8.02 7.46 12.77
CA GLU A 151 9.14 7.91 13.60
C GLU A 151 10.46 8.02 12.82
N GLU A 152 10.61 7.26 11.74
CA GLU A 152 11.78 7.32 10.85
C GLU A 152 11.64 8.36 9.72
N GLY A 153 10.50 9.07 9.63
CA GLY A 153 10.27 10.16 8.67
C GLY A 153 9.25 9.88 7.57
N PRO A 154 9.23 8.70 6.92
CA PRO A 154 8.22 8.38 5.92
C PRO A 154 6.80 8.27 6.48
N LEU A 155 5.80 8.21 5.61
CA LEU A 155 4.40 8.10 5.99
C LEU A 155 3.89 6.67 5.87
N ALA A 156 3.13 6.21 6.86
CA ALA A 156 2.33 5.00 6.76
C ALA A 156 0.97 5.28 6.10
N ASN A 157 0.42 4.25 5.44
CA ASN A 157 -0.91 4.30 4.83
C ASN A 157 -1.74 3.12 5.31
N VAL A 158 -2.78 3.39 6.10
CA VAL A 158 -3.69 2.32 6.53
C VAL A 158 -4.72 2.00 5.47
N LYS A 159 -4.98 0.71 5.23
CA LYS A 159 -5.83 0.23 4.13
C LYS A 159 -6.63 -1.01 4.47
N HIS A 160 -7.66 -1.36 3.71
CA HIS A 160 -8.41 -0.55 2.73
C HIS A 160 -9.71 -0.09 3.38
N PHE A 161 -9.92 1.19 3.50
CA PHE A 161 -11.04 1.79 4.23
C PHE A 161 -12.30 1.87 3.35
N ALA A 162 -13.27 0.99 3.57
CA ALA A 162 -13.39 -0.01 4.60
C ALA A 162 -14.10 -1.27 4.08
N ALA A 163 -14.06 -2.32 4.90
CA ALA A 163 -14.79 -3.58 4.67
C ALA A 163 -14.41 -4.32 3.37
N ASN A 164 -13.17 -4.21 2.92
CA ASN A 164 -12.62 -5.02 1.83
C ASN A 164 -12.12 -6.38 2.38
N ASN A 165 -13.05 -7.27 2.73
CA ASN A 165 -12.75 -8.53 3.43
C ASN A 165 -12.79 -9.76 2.50
N GLN A 166 -12.94 -9.57 1.20
CA GLN A 166 -12.88 -10.58 0.16
C GLN A 166 -12.52 -9.93 -1.19
N GLU A 167 -11.99 -10.71 -2.15
CA GLU A 167 -11.44 -10.17 -3.40
C GLU A 167 -12.31 -10.49 -4.63
N THR A 168 -13.30 -11.38 -4.51
CA THR A 168 -14.19 -11.73 -5.62
C THR A 168 -15.03 -10.52 -6.03
N CYS A 169 -14.88 -10.10 -7.29
CA CYS A 169 -15.57 -8.93 -7.84
C CYS A 169 -15.36 -7.63 -7.02
N ARG A 170 -14.21 -7.43 -6.38
CA ARG A 170 -13.92 -6.33 -5.45
C ARG A 170 -14.20 -4.92 -6.02
N HIS A 171 -14.09 -4.72 -7.34
CA HIS A 171 -14.39 -3.45 -8.01
C HIS A 171 -15.89 -3.15 -8.15
N SER A 172 -16.77 -4.13 -7.96
CA SER A 172 -18.21 -3.99 -8.18
C SER A 172 -19.06 -4.42 -7.00
N ILE A 173 -18.50 -5.12 -6.03
CA ILE A 173 -19.23 -5.63 -4.88
C ILE A 173 -19.81 -4.49 -4.03
N ASN A 174 -21.02 -4.69 -3.56
CA ASN A 174 -21.69 -3.81 -2.60
C ASN A 174 -21.85 -4.54 -1.26
N VAL A 175 -21.01 -4.18 -0.30
CA VAL A 175 -21.07 -4.73 1.06
C VAL A 175 -22.29 -4.14 1.78
N ARG A 176 -23.21 -5.00 2.19
CA ARG A 176 -24.35 -4.60 3.01
C ARG A 176 -24.05 -4.88 4.47
N ILE A 177 -23.97 -3.85 5.27
CA ILE A 177 -23.53 -3.94 6.65
C ILE A 177 -24.14 -2.80 7.50
N GLY A 178 -24.64 -3.13 8.68
CA GLY A 178 -25.17 -2.13 9.60
C GLY A 178 -24.05 -1.32 10.27
N GLU A 179 -24.34 -0.08 10.63
CA GLU A 179 -23.38 0.83 11.27
C GLU A 179 -22.79 0.27 12.56
N ARG A 180 -23.60 -0.41 13.39
CA ARG A 180 -23.12 -1.06 14.61
C ARG A 180 -21.99 -2.05 14.31
N ALA A 181 -22.18 -2.93 13.33
CA ALA A 181 -21.16 -3.90 12.95
C ALA A 181 -19.90 -3.23 12.38
N LEU A 182 -20.06 -2.16 11.59
CA LEU A 182 -18.93 -1.34 11.13
C LEU A 182 -18.14 -0.79 12.32
N ARG A 183 -18.79 -0.16 13.28
CA ARG A 183 -18.13 0.49 14.43
C ARG A 183 -17.55 -0.49 15.43
N GLU A 184 -18.18 -1.64 15.64
CA GLU A 184 -17.73 -2.62 16.65
C GLU A 184 -16.69 -3.60 16.10
N LEU A 185 -16.72 -3.93 14.79
CA LEU A 185 -15.85 -4.96 14.22
C LEU A 185 -14.88 -4.42 13.15
N TYR A 186 -15.39 -3.68 12.15
CA TYR A 186 -14.59 -3.35 10.97
C TYR A 186 -13.77 -2.07 11.09
N PHE A 187 -14.20 -1.13 11.93
CA PHE A 187 -13.53 0.15 12.13
C PHE A 187 -12.46 0.18 13.23
N PRO A 188 -12.44 -0.69 14.26
CA PRO A 188 -11.50 -0.54 15.37
C PRO A 188 -10.04 -0.43 14.94
N GLY A 189 -9.57 -1.25 14.00
CA GLY A 189 -8.20 -1.18 13.47
C GLY A 189 -7.88 0.16 12.82
N PHE A 190 -8.78 0.68 11.99
CA PHE A 190 -8.63 2.00 11.35
C PHE A 190 -8.64 3.12 12.37
N ARG A 191 -9.61 3.11 13.29
CA ARG A 191 -9.72 4.12 14.34
C ARG A 191 -8.46 4.16 15.21
N ALA A 192 -7.95 3.02 15.61
CA ALA A 192 -6.72 2.94 16.38
C ALA A 192 -5.51 3.50 15.60
N CYS A 193 -5.36 3.18 14.31
CA CYS A 193 -4.32 3.76 13.47
C CYS A 193 -4.43 5.29 13.38
N VAL A 194 -5.65 5.85 13.31
CA VAL A 194 -5.87 7.30 13.29
C VAL A 194 -5.60 7.92 14.66
N GLN A 195 -6.23 7.40 15.71
CA GLN A 195 -6.25 8.06 17.02
C GLN A 195 -5.00 7.80 17.85
N GLU A 196 -4.44 6.60 17.78
CA GLU A 196 -3.26 6.19 18.54
C GLU A 196 -1.98 6.20 17.69
N GLY A 197 -2.07 5.68 16.46
CA GLY A 197 -0.96 5.66 15.51
C GLY A 197 -0.68 7.00 14.84
N LYS A 198 -1.65 7.93 14.84
CA LYS A 198 -1.54 9.24 14.15
C LYS A 198 -1.17 9.09 12.68
N VAL A 199 -1.78 8.10 12.01
CA VAL A 199 -1.52 7.84 10.60
C VAL A 199 -1.84 9.05 9.74
N ARG A 200 -0.97 9.34 8.76
CA ARG A 200 -1.08 10.51 7.88
C ARG A 200 -1.71 10.21 6.53
N SER A 201 -1.90 8.95 6.20
CA SER A 201 -2.53 8.53 4.95
C SER A 201 -3.47 7.34 5.17
N VAL A 202 -4.62 7.38 4.49
CA VAL A 202 -5.62 6.31 4.48
C VAL A 202 -5.95 5.95 3.04
N MET A 203 -5.98 4.66 2.69
CA MET A 203 -6.43 4.22 1.38
C MET A 203 -7.89 3.78 1.42
N SER A 204 -8.74 4.44 0.62
CA SER A 204 -10.13 4.02 0.46
C SER A 204 -10.25 2.75 -0.37
N ALA A 205 -11.19 1.88 -0.01
CA ALA A 205 -11.37 0.57 -0.64
C ALA A 205 -12.06 0.64 -2.01
N TYR A 206 -11.90 -0.40 -2.82
CA TYR A 206 -12.58 -0.57 -4.11
C TYR A 206 -14.09 -0.74 -3.99
N ASN A 207 -14.53 -1.47 -2.97
CA ASN A 207 -15.92 -1.88 -2.81
C ASN A 207 -16.85 -0.73 -2.47
N LYS A 208 -18.14 -0.99 -2.64
CA LYS A 208 -19.20 -0.13 -2.09
C LYS A 208 -19.57 -0.60 -0.70
N ILE A 209 -20.03 0.34 0.13
CA ILE A 209 -20.70 0.08 1.39
C ILE A 209 -22.11 0.66 1.30
N ASN A 210 -23.12 -0.18 1.48
CA ASN A 210 -24.55 0.20 1.48
C ASN A 210 -24.97 1.02 0.25
N GLY A 211 -24.39 0.74 -0.92
CA GLY A 211 -24.70 1.39 -2.19
C GLY A 211 -23.71 2.45 -2.65
N GLU A 212 -22.88 3.00 -1.75
CA GLU A 212 -21.91 4.05 -2.08
C GLU A 212 -20.47 3.51 -2.15
N SER A 213 -19.71 3.97 -3.16
CA SER A 213 -18.29 3.62 -3.27
C SER A 213 -17.50 4.19 -2.10
N CYS A 214 -16.63 3.39 -1.47
CA CYS A 214 -15.80 3.85 -0.36
C CYS A 214 -14.98 5.10 -0.68
N ALA A 215 -14.48 5.22 -1.92
CA ALA A 215 -13.71 6.37 -2.37
C ALA A 215 -14.53 7.65 -2.61
N MET A 216 -15.86 7.56 -2.55
CA MET A 216 -16.79 8.66 -2.83
C MET A 216 -17.92 8.76 -1.79
N ASN A 217 -17.73 8.12 -0.64
CA ASN A 217 -18.72 8.06 0.44
C ASN A 217 -18.44 9.15 1.48
N HIS A 218 -19.24 10.21 1.44
CA HIS A 218 -19.10 11.35 2.36
C HIS A 218 -19.24 10.95 3.83
N TRP A 219 -20.20 10.10 4.16
CA TRP A 219 -20.35 9.61 5.53
C TRP A 219 -19.08 8.89 6.02
N LEU A 220 -18.50 8.05 5.17
CA LEU A 220 -17.30 7.28 5.52
C LEU A 220 -16.06 8.18 5.67
N LEU A 221 -15.80 9.05 4.68
CA LEU A 221 -14.55 9.82 4.60
C LEU A 221 -14.59 11.12 5.40
N THR A 222 -15.76 11.79 5.45
CA THR A 222 -15.89 13.03 6.19
C THR A 222 -16.46 12.82 7.59
N ASP A 223 -17.63 12.21 7.72
CA ASP A 223 -18.29 12.16 9.04
C ASP A 223 -17.55 11.19 9.98
N VAL A 224 -17.26 9.97 9.53
CA VAL A 224 -16.58 8.98 10.36
C VAL A 224 -15.08 9.28 10.47
N LEU A 225 -14.36 9.32 9.33
CA LEU A 225 -12.91 9.41 9.34
C LEU A 225 -12.41 10.76 9.90
N ARG A 226 -12.92 11.87 9.38
CA ARG A 226 -12.43 13.20 9.77
C ARG A 226 -13.11 13.75 11.02
N LYS A 227 -14.45 13.75 11.09
CA LYS A 227 -15.15 14.37 12.22
C LYS A 227 -15.13 13.50 13.47
N ASP A 228 -15.52 12.21 13.37
CA ASP A 228 -15.59 11.34 14.54
C ASP A 228 -14.20 10.97 15.08
N TRP A 229 -13.22 10.67 14.18
CA TRP A 229 -11.90 10.20 14.59
C TRP A 229 -10.81 11.27 14.59
N GLY A 230 -11.04 12.42 13.98
CA GLY A 230 -10.10 13.55 13.95
C GLY A 230 -8.95 13.35 12.96
N PHE A 231 -9.17 12.61 11.86
CA PHE A 231 -8.15 12.41 10.83
C PHE A 231 -7.86 13.72 10.08
N ASP A 232 -6.62 14.15 10.09
CA ASP A 232 -6.12 15.39 9.47
C ASP A 232 -5.18 15.15 8.26
N GLY A 233 -4.96 13.89 7.91
CA GLY A 233 -4.12 13.51 6.78
C GLY A 233 -4.85 13.50 5.43
N PHE A 234 -4.28 12.82 4.44
CA PHE A 234 -4.88 12.69 3.11
C PHE A 234 -5.42 11.27 2.86
N VAL A 235 -6.47 11.21 2.02
CA VAL A 235 -7.02 9.95 1.53
C VAL A 235 -6.51 9.71 0.12
N VAL A 236 -5.94 8.54 -0.12
CA VAL A 236 -5.65 8.02 -1.46
C VAL A 236 -6.69 6.98 -1.84
N SER A 237 -7.19 6.99 -3.06
CA SER A 237 -8.07 5.91 -3.52
C SER A 237 -7.25 4.67 -3.86
N ASP A 238 -7.80 3.47 -3.66
CA ASP A 238 -7.27 2.30 -4.34
C ASP A 238 -7.35 2.49 -5.86
N TRP A 239 -6.52 1.81 -6.65
CA TRP A 239 -6.24 2.12 -8.06
C TRP A 239 -7.51 2.09 -8.93
N GLY A 240 -7.96 3.26 -9.36
CA GLY A 240 -9.19 3.41 -10.15
C GLY A 240 -10.50 3.39 -9.34
N ALA A 241 -10.46 3.38 -8.00
CA ALA A 241 -11.67 3.41 -7.17
C ALA A 241 -12.39 4.76 -7.19
N ALA A 242 -11.68 5.86 -7.38
CA ALA A 242 -12.22 7.21 -7.53
C ALA A 242 -12.49 7.53 -9.02
N TYR A 243 -13.55 6.95 -9.56
CA TYR A 243 -13.93 7.12 -10.97
C TYR A 243 -14.74 8.40 -11.27
N ASP A 244 -15.17 9.13 -10.25
CA ASP A 244 -15.82 10.44 -10.33
C ASP A 244 -15.07 11.41 -9.40
N GLN A 245 -14.24 12.26 -9.99
CA GLN A 245 -13.35 13.16 -9.25
C GLN A 245 -14.14 14.18 -8.41
N VAL A 246 -15.27 14.68 -8.91
CA VAL A 246 -16.09 15.67 -8.18
C VAL A 246 -16.67 15.04 -6.94
N LYS A 247 -17.24 13.83 -7.04
CA LYS A 247 -17.77 13.10 -5.90
C LYS A 247 -16.68 12.72 -4.91
N ALA A 248 -15.53 12.26 -5.38
CA ALA A 248 -14.41 11.89 -4.53
C ALA A 248 -13.90 13.09 -3.70
N LEU A 249 -13.68 14.24 -4.34
CA LEU A 249 -13.26 15.47 -3.66
C LEU A 249 -14.33 16.02 -2.70
N SER A 250 -15.61 15.83 -3.04
CA SER A 250 -16.73 16.27 -2.17
C SER A 250 -16.95 15.30 -1.00
N ALA A 251 -16.44 14.10 -1.07
CA ALA A 251 -16.58 13.10 0.00
C ALA A 251 -15.57 13.28 1.14
N GLY A 252 -14.43 13.93 0.90
CA GLY A 252 -13.39 14.20 1.90
C GLY A 252 -11.99 13.81 1.42
#